data_570744bb1f1ae421805cca474ed48b8f
#
_entry.id   570744bb1f1ae421805cca474ed48b8f
#
_cell.length_a   1.000
_cell.length_b   1.000
_cell.length_c   1.000
_cell.angle_alpha   90.00
_cell.angle_beta   90.00
_cell.angle_gamma   90.00
#
_symmetry.space_group_name_H-M   'P 1'
#
loop_
_entity.id
_entity.type
_entity.pdbx_description
1 polymer ?
#
loop_
_entity_poly.entity_id
_entity_poly.type
_entity_poly.pdbx_seq_one_letter_code
_entity_poly.pdbx_strand_id
1 'polypeptide(L)'
;YDVTDMRTAVFAFAINSTNNSDYCIKKVSELKFKSDESAVSTPIDKGDDSDIVFYDVEVFPNLFLVNYKMRGDGKPVIRLINPSPQDIEDMLNFKLVGFNCRRYDNHIMYARLMGYTNEQLYKLSQKIVSGDSRNAMFSEAYNLSYTDVYDYMSSGNKMSLKKWEIKLGIHHQELGLPWDQPVPESLWEKVAEYC
;
A
#
# COMPACT_ATOMS: atom_id res chain seq x y z
N TYR A 1 17.46 -18.82 -2.63
CA TYR A 1 16.18 -18.87 -1.93
C TYR A 1 15.10 -18.56 -2.95
N ASP A 2 14.26 -19.53 -3.23
CA ASP A 2 13.11 -19.35 -4.12
C ASP A 2 11.99 -18.71 -3.28
N VAL A 3 11.87 -17.38 -3.36
CA VAL A 3 10.85 -16.64 -2.63
C VAL A 3 9.59 -16.61 -3.49
N THR A 4 8.82 -17.68 -3.42
CA THR A 4 7.59 -17.84 -4.21
C THR A 4 6.36 -17.21 -3.55
N ASP A 5 6.49 -16.68 -2.33
CA ASP A 5 5.39 -16.17 -1.53
C ASP A 5 5.82 -14.90 -0.79
N MET A 6 4.97 -13.87 -0.85
CA MET A 6 5.21 -12.59 -0.18
C MET A 6 5.33 -12.72 1.35
N ARG A 7 4.70 -13.73 1.96
CA ARG A 7 4.88 -14.05 3.39
C ARG A 7 6.30 -14.48 3.69
N THR A 8 6.89 -15.29 2.82
CA THR A 8 8.30 -15.72 2.92
C THR A 8 9.23 -14.54 2.74
N ALA A 9 8.92 -13.61 1.82
CA ALA A 9 9.70 -12.40 1.61
C ALA A 9 9.66 -11.46 2.83
N VAL A 10 8.49 -11.26 3.44
CA VAL A 10 8.33 -10.45 4.66
C VAL A 10 9.07 -11.08 5.84
N PHE A 11 9.02 -12.41 5.97
CA PHE A 11 9.72 -13.13 7.03
C PHE A 11 11.25 -13.06 6.86
N ALA A 12 11.75 -13.28 5.65
CA ALA A 12 13.17 -13.15 5.32
C ALA A 12 13.67 -11.71 5.56
N PHE A 13 12.81 -10.72 5.31
CA PHE A 13 13.09 -9.31 5.52
C PHE A 13 13.18 -8.95 7.01
N ALA A 14 12.28 -9.47 7.83
CA ALA A 14 12.31 -9.26 9.28
C ALA A 14 13.57 -9.88 9.92
N ILE A 15 14.05 -11.01 9.40
CA ILE A 15 15.26 -11.69 9.86
C ILE A 15 16.52 -10.88 9.53
N ASN A 16 16.62 -10.32 8.32
CA ASN A 16 17.77 -9.51 7.91
C ASN A 16 17.85 -8.13 8.61
N SER A 17 16.81 -7.71 9.28
CA SER A 17 16.78 -6.42 9.98
C SER A 17 17.33 -6.45 11.41
N THR A 18 17.60 -7.63 11.94
CA THR A 18 18.19 -7.78 13.27
C THR A 18 19.72 -7.90 13.17
N ASN A 19 20.46 -7.15 14.01
CA ASN A 19 21.94 -7.21 14.07
C ASN A 19 22.49 -8.57 14.53
N ASN A 20 21.65 -9.60 14.59
CA ASN A 20 22.02 -10.95 15.04
C ASN A 20 21.48 -11.99 14.03
N SER A 21 21.89 -11.82 12.77
CA SER A 21 21.49 -12.68 11.66
C SER A 21 21.74 -14.18 11.92
N ASP A 22 22.85 -14.51 12.56
CA ASP A 22 23.25 -15.91 12.84
C ASP A 22 22.32 -16.57 13.88
N TYR A 23 21.87 -15.81 14.88
CA TYR A 23 20.90 -16.29 15.86
C TYR A 23 19.52 -16.54 15.24
N CYS A 24 19.08 -15.63 14.39
CA CYS A 24 17.80 -15.77 13.70
C CYS A 24 17.80 -16.92 12.68
N ILE A 25 18.89 -17.08 11.92
CA ILE A 25 19.05 -18.18 10.95
C ILE A 25 19.05 -19.52 11.69
N LYS A 26 19.76 -19.61 12.82
CA LYS A 26 19.81 -20.81 13.64
C LYS A 26 18.46 -21.16 14.23
N LYS A 27 17.71 -20.14 14.72
CA LYS A 27 16.37 -20.36 15.27
C LYS A 27 15.32 -20.75 14.23
N VAL A 28 15.42 -20.22 13.01
CA VAL A 28 14.57 -20.65 11.87
C VAL A 28 14.91 -22.06 11.40
N SER A 29 16.20 -22.43 11.40
CA SER A 29 16.62 -23.81 11.07
C SER A 29 16.27 -24.83 12.17
N GLU A 30 16.15 -24.39 13.42
CA GLU A 30 15.69 -25.21 14.56
C GLU A 30 14.17 -25.31 14.63
N LEU A 31 13.41 -24.42 13.98
CA LEU A 31 11.99 -24.55 13.71
C LEU A 31 11.78 -25.62 12.62
N LYS A 32 12.22 -26.84 12.88
CA LYS A 32 11.69 -27.99 12.16
C LYS A 32 10.21 -28.05 12.52
N PHE A 33 9.37 -27.71 11.55
CA PHE A 33 7.98 -28.06 11.61
C PHE A 33 7.94 -29.58 11.82
N LYS A 34 7.75 -30.02 13.04
CA LYS A 34 7.33 -31.39 13.27
C LYS A 34 5.99 -31.48 12.55
N SER A 35 5.95 -32.21 11.48
CA SER A 35 4.71 -32.75 10.92
C SER A 35 4.19 -33.76 11.93
N ASP A 36 3.60 -33.29 13.03
CA ASP A 36 2.80 -34.15 13.88
C ASP A 36 1.51 -34.45 13.10
N GLU A 37 1.49 -35.61 12.47
CA GLU A 37 0.32 -36.19 11.80
C GLU A 37 -0.87 -36.42 12.73
N SER A 38 -0.82 -35.98 13.98
CA SER A 38 -1.88 -36.13 14.98
C SER A 38 -2.53 -34.84 15.48
N ALA A 39 -2.09 -33.67 15.03
CA ALA A 39 -2.83 -32.47 15.26
C ALA A 39 -4.03 -32.46 14.31
N VAL A 40 -5.23 -32.69 14.82
CA VAL A 40 -6.47 -32.30 14.16
C VAL A 40 -6.32 -30.79 13.92
N SER A 41 -5.84 -30.45 12.74
CA SER A 41 -5.79 -29.06 12.29
C SER A 41 -7.24 -28.62 12.20
N THR A 42 -7.70 -27.85 13.20
CA THR A 42 -8.77 -26.91 12.89
C THR A 42 -8.29 -26.20 11.62
N PRO A 43 -9.07 -26.20 10.53
CA PRO A 43 -8.69 -25.46 9.35
C PRO A 43 -8.42 -24.04 9.82
N ILE A 44 -7.15 -23.61 9.77
CA ILE A 44 -6.86 -22.18 9.80
C ILE A 44 -7.68 -21.69 8.62
N ASP A 45 -8.72 -20.93 8.92
CA ASP A 45 -9.48 -20.24 7.91
C ASP A 45 -8.44 -19.50 7.04
N LYS A 46 -8.13 -20.09 5.89
CA LYS A 46 -7.36 -19.43 4.86
C LYS A 46 -8.31 -18.36 4.36
N GLY A 47 -8.38 -17.25 5.12
CA GLY A 47 -9.20 -16.12 4.73
C GLY A 47 -9.00 -15.94 3.24
N ASP A 48 -10.09 -15.88 2.51
CA ASP A 48 -10.06 -15.82 1.05
C ASP A 48 -9.14 -14.67 0.63
N ASP A 49 -7.93 -15.01 0.21
CA ASP A 49 -6.93 -14.03 -0.24
C ASP A 49 -7.36 -13.35 -1.55
N SER A 50 -8.50 -13.76 -2.12
CA SER A 50 -9.08 -13.13 -3.32
C SER A 50 -9.49 -11.68 -3.10
N ASP A 51 -9.72 -11.28 -1.84
CA ASP A 51 -10.17 -9.94 -1.48
C ASP A 51 -9.02 -8.97 -1.15
N ILE A 52 -7.77 -9.39 -1.36
CA ILE A 52 -6.62 -8.52 -1.13
C ILE A 52 -6.33 -7.69 -2.37
N VAL A 53 -6.24 -6.38 -2.19
CA VAL A 53 -5.82 -5.43 -3.24
C VAL A 53 -4.61 -4.63 -2.81
N PHE A 54 -3.67 -4.46 -3.71
CA PHE A 54 -2.57 -3.49 -3.59
C PHE A 54 -3.01 -2.20 -4.23
N TYR A 55 -2.79 -1.06 -3.59
CA TYR A 55 -3.27 0.21 -4.08
C TYR A 55 -2.32 1.35 -3.78
N ASP A 56 -2.46 2.41 -4.58
CA ASP A 56 -1.78 3.69 -4.41
C ASP A 56 -2.69 4.82 -4.89
N VAL A 57 -2.45 6.05 -4.42
CA VAL A 57 -3.24 7.22 -4.80
C VAL A 57 -2.36 8.38 -5.23
N GLU A 58 -2.85 9.16 -6.21
CA GLU A 58 -2.21 10.38 -6.67
C GLU A 58 -3.19 11.55 -6.66
N VAL A 59 -2.74 12.69 -6.17
CA VAL A 59 -3.59 13.88 -6.00
C VAL A 59 -2.93 15.11 -6.63
N PHE A 60 -3.59 15.64 -7.66
CA PHE A 60 -3.28 16.92 -8.29
C PHE A 60 -4.43 17.91 -8.09
N PRO A 61 -4.29 19.22 -8.40
CA PRO A 61 -5.35 20.19 -8.22
C PRO A 61 -6.69 19.84 -8.88
N ASN A 62 -6.66 19.15 -10.01
CA ASN A 62 -7.83 18.78 -10.82
C ASN A 62 -7.97 17.27 -11.08
N LEU A 63 -7.07 16.46 -10.54
CA LEU A 63 -7.03 15.03 -10.82
C LEU A 63 -6.82 14.26 -9.52
N PHE A 64 -7.66 13.27 -9.29
CA PHE A 64 -7.51 12.28 -8.23
C PHE A 64 -7.49 10.89 -8.87
N LEU A 65 -6.45 10.15 -8.60
CA LEU A 65 -6.27 8.78 -9.11
C LEU A 65 -6.23 7.79 -7.96
N VAL A 66 -6.84 6.64 -8.18
CA VAL A 66 -6.66 5.45 -7.35
C VAL A 66 -6.37 4.29 -8.26
N ASN A 67 -5.16 3.76 -8.17
CA ASN A 67 -4.79 2.55 -8.87
C ASN A 67 -4.79 1.38 -7.90
N TYR A 68 -5.33 0.26 -8.33
CA TYR A 68 -5.27 -0.95 -7.51
C TYR A 68 -5.14 -2.20 -8.36
N LYS A 69 -4.58 -3.23 -7.75
CA LYS A 69 -4.42 -4.56 -8.35
C LYS A 69 -4.84 -5.62 -7.35
N MET A 70 -5.72 -6.52 -7.80
CA MET A 70 -6.04 -7.72 -7.02
C MET A 70 -4.80 -8.60 -6.86
N ARG A 71 -4.67 -9.25 -5.71
CA ARG A 71 -3.64 -10.26 -5.51
C ARG A 71 -3.74 -11.38 -6.54
N GLY A 72 -2.59 -11.80 -7.06
CA GLY A 72 -2.45 -12.92 -8.00
C GLY A 72 -1.71 -12.53 -9.27
N ASP A 73 -1.12 -13.54 -9.92
CA ASP A 73 -0.38 -13.35 -11.16
C ASP A 73 -1.34 -13.03 -12.32
N GLY A 74 -0.88 -12.16 -13.23
CA GLY A 74 -1.66 -11.80 -14.42
C GLY A 74 -2.91 -10.97 -14.19
N LYS A 75 -3.19 -10.55 -12.94
CA LYS A 75 -4.31 -9.64 -12.67
C LYS A 75 -4.01 -8.25 -13.23
N PRO A 76 -4.97 -7.60 -13.91
CA PRO A 76 -4.77 -6.25 -14.43
C PRO A 76 -4.70 -5.23 -13.29
N VAL A 77 -4.00 -4.11 -13.55
CA VAL A 77 -4.13 -2.90 -12.75
C VAL A 77 -5.42 -2.20 -13.15
N ILE A 78 -6.25 -1.90 -12.18
CA ILE A 78 -7.48 -1.10 -12.36
C ILE A 78 -7.14 0.33 -12.00
N ARG A 79 -7.47 1.26 -12.92
CA ARG A 79 -7.17 2.68 -12.79
C ARG A 79 -8.47 3.46 -12.67
N LEU A 80 -8.67 4.08 -11.53
CA LEU A 80 -9.84 4.92 -11.29
C LEU A 80 -9.41 6.39 -11.43
N ILE A 81 -9.89 7.03 -12.48
CA ILE A 81 -9.65 8.45 -12.74
C ILE A 81 -10.82 9.27 -12.18
N ASN A 82 -10.55 10.12 -11.23
CA ASN A 82 -11.57 10.91 -10.51
C ASN A 82 -12.72 10.06 -9.95
N PRO A 83 -12.41 8.97 -9.21
CA PRO A 83 -13.45 8.08 -8.70
C PRO A 83 -14.49 8.84 -7.87
N SER A 84 -15.74 8.40 -7.99
CA SER A 84 -16.84 8.86 -7.17
C SER A 84 -16.72 8.34 -5.72
N PRO A 85 -17.49 8.89 -4.76
CA PRO A 85 -17.59 8.29 -3.43
C PRO A 85 -17.99 6.83 -3.44
N GLN A 86 -18.89 6.43 -4.37
CA GLN A 86 -19.34 5.04 -4.49
C GLN A 86 -18.21 4.10 -4.96
N ASP A 87 -17.38 4.54 -5.94
CA ASP A 87 -16.23 3.74 -6.39
C ASP A 87 -15.26 3.49 -5.24
N ILE A 88 -15.07 4.48 -4.35
CA ILE A 88 -14.24 4.32 -3.15
C ILE A 88 -14.91 3.38 -2.14
N GLU A 89 -16.22 3.51 -1.91
CA GLU A 89 -16.95 2.63 -1.01
C GLU A 89 -16.84 1.17 -1.48
N ASP A 90 -16.99 0.92 -2.77
CA ASP A 90 -16.85 -0.42 -3.36
C ASP A 90 -15.44 -0.98 -3.15
N MET A 91 -14.41 -0.14 -3.32
CA MET A 91 -13.01 -0.52 -3.09
C MET A 91 -12.73 -0.83 -1.61
N LEU A 92 -13.36 -0.11 -0.68
CA LEU A 92 -13.16 -0.32 0.76
C LEU A 92 -13.75 -1.65 1.29
N ASN A 93 -14.49 -2.39 0.48
CA ASN A 93 -14.92 -3.75 0.78
C ASN A 93 -13.76 -4.77 0.70
N PHE A 94 -12.65 -4.41 0.05
CA PHE A 94 -11.46 -5.25 -0.05
C PHE A 94 -10.55 -5.09 1.16
N LYS A 95 -9.61 -6.03 1.31
CA LYS A 95 -8.47 -5.93 2.24
C LYS A 95 -7.37 -5.14 1.56
N LEU A 96 -7.18 -3.90 1.98
CA LEU A 96 -6.24 -2.98 1.35
C LEU A 96 -4.79 -3.24 1.78
N VAL A 97 -3.86 -3.16 0.86
CA VAL A 97 -2.42 -3.19 1.12
C VAL A 97 -1.78 -2.00 0.41
N GLY A 98 -1.15 -1.12 1.18
CA GLY A 98 -0.49 0.07 0.65
C GLY A 98 0.86 0.33 1.31
N PHE A 99 1.58 1.32 0.82
CA PHE A 99 2.88 1.73 1.34
C PHE A 99 2.80 3.11 1.99
N ASN A 100 2.97 3.20 3.30
CA ASN A 100 2.79 4.42 4.11
C ASN A 100 1.35 4.98 4.01
N CYS A 101 0.41 4.13 3.64
CA CYS A 101 -0.97 4.48 3.34
C CYS A 101 -1.73 4.97 4.57
N ARG A 102 -1.38 4.51 5.77
CA ARG A 102 -2.00 4.93 7.02
C ARG A 102 -1.90 6.44 7.26
N ARG A 103 -0.86 7.09 6.75
CA ARG A 103 -0.59 8.50 6.99
C ARG A 103 -1.00 9.43 5.85
N TYR A 104 -1.39 8.86 4.72
CA TYR A 104 -1.75 9.63 3.55
C TYR A 104 -2.94 9.05 2.80
N ASP A 105 -2.77 7.95 2.06
CA ASP A 105 -3.74 7.40 1.13
C ASP A 105 -5.11 7.13 1.77
N ASN A 106 -5.13 6.54 2.95
CA ASN A 106 -6.36 6.24 3.67
C ASN A 106 -7.17 7.51 3.98
N HIS A 107 -6.50 8.61 4.31
CA HIS A 107 -7.16 9.88 4.60
C HIS A 107 -7.70 10.54 3.35
N ILE A 108 -6.98 10.46 2.24
CA ILE A 108 -7.43 10.96 0.93
C ILE A 108 -8.65 10.17 0.45
N MET A 109 -8.59 8.83 0.50
CA MET A 109 -9.74 7.99 0.14
C MET A 109 -10.94 8.23 1.04
N TYR A 110 -10.74 8.32 2.35
CA TYR A 110 -11.83 8.63 3.28
C TYR A 110 -12.45 10.00 3.01
N ALA A 111 -11.65 11.02 2.70
CA ALA A 111 -12.16 12.33 2.32
C ALA A 111 -13.00 12.26 1.03
N ARG A 112 -12.59 11.47 0.03
CA ARG A 112 -13.41 11.25 -1.17
C ARG A 112 -14.72 10.55 -0.83
N LEU A 113 -14.69 9.52 0.01
CA LEU A 113 -15.90 8.85 0.51
C LEU A 113 -16.88 9.85 1.15
N MET A 114 -16.35 10.84 1.88
CA MET A 114 -17.13 11.93 2.47
C MET A 114 -17.58 13.00 1.45
N GLY A 115 -17.31 12.83 0.16
CA GLY A 115 -17.75 13.69 -0.91
C GLY A 115 -16.82 14.87 -1.23
N TYR A 116 -15.57 14.86 -0.78
CA TYR A 116 -14.62 15.93 -1.12
C TYR A 116 -14.38 15.97 -2.63
N THR A 117 -14.38 17.19 -3.18
CA THR A 117 -14.00 17.46 -4.58
C THR A 117 -12.49 17.31 -4.78
N ASN A 118 -12.01 17.24 -6.03
CA ASN A 118 -10.58 17.15 -6.33
C ASN A 118 -9.81 18.33 -5.72
N GLU A 119 -10.34 19.54 -5.82
CA GLU A 119 -9.73 20.72 -5.22
C GLU A 119 -9.63 20.61 -3.68
N GLN A 120 -10.65 20.05 -3.03
CA GLN A 120 -10.63 19.83 -1.59
C GLN A 120 -9.65 18.72 -1.20
N LEU A 121 -9.56 17.66 -1.99
CA LEU A 121 -8.55 16.60 -1.80
C LEU A 121 -7.14 17.14 -1.96
N TYR A 122 -6.91 17.99 -2.97
CA TYR A 122 -5.61 18.61 -3.16
C TYR A 122 -5.21 19.49 -1.96
N LYS A 123 -6.13 20.33 -1.46
CA LYS A 123 -5.91 21.16 -0.26
C LYS A 123 -5.63 20.29 0.99
N LEU A 124 -6.31 19.16 1.12
CA LEU A 124 -6.08 18.19 2.17
C LEU A 124 -4.69 17.55 2.04
N SER A 125 -4.33 17.10 0.84
CA SER A 125 -3.01 16.55 0.52
C SER A 125 -1.90 17.52 0.92
N GLN A 126 -2.00 18.79 0.52
CA GLN A 126 -1.02 19.82 0.87
C GLN A 126 -0.85 19.98 2.40
N LYS A 127 -1.94 19.93 3.16
CA LYS A 127 -1.89 20.00 4.64
C LYS A 127 -1.19 18.77 5.24
N ILE A 128 -1.49 17.59 4.73
CA ILE A 128 -0.85 16.34 5.23
C ILE A 128 0.65 16.37 4.94
N VAL A 129 1.05 16.72 3.71
CA VAL A 129 2.45 16.72 3.26
C VAL A 129 3.26 17.83 3.94
N SER A 130 2.69 19.01 4.19
CA SER A 130 3.38 20.11 4.87
C SER A 130 3.61 19.87 6.36
N GLY A 131 3.04 18.79 6.93
CA GLY A 131 3.14 18.48 8.34
C GLY A 131 2.14 19.22 9.25
N ASP A 132 1.28 20.07 8.69
CA ASP A 132 0.13 20.69 9.41
C ASP A 132 -1.05 19.69 9.48
N SER A 133 -0.74 18.51 9.98
CA SER A 133 -1.66 17.38 9.92
C SER A 133 -2.71 17.35 11.04
N ARG A 134 -2.65 18.26 12.04
CA ARG A 134 -3.52 18.20 13.23
C ARG A 134 -5.01 18.18 12.90
N ASN A 135 -5.41 18.85 11.80
CA ASN A 135 -6.80 18.96 11.35
C ASN A 135 -7.01 18.36 9.95
N ALA A 136 -6.06 17.54 9.49
CA ALA A 136 -6.07 16.92 8.17
C ALA A 136 -6.24 15.39 8.24
N MET A 137 -6.18 14.82 9.44
CA MET A 137 -6.30 13.39 9.65
C MET A 137 -7.68 13.02 10.19
N PHE A 138 -8.29 12.03 9.60
CA PHE A 138 -9.58 11.48 10.03
C PHE A 138 -9.35 10.29 10.94
N SER A 139 -9.98 10.28 12.13
CA SER A 139 -9.91 9.13 13.05
C SER A 139 -10.45 7.86 12.41
N GLU A 140 -11.48 7.99 11.60
CA GLU A 140 -12.17 6.90 10.92
C GLU A 140 -11.31 6.23 9.85
N ALA A 141 -10.40 6.99 9.21
CA ALA A 141 -9.47 6.44 8.21
C ALA A 141 -8.50 5.41 8.80
N TYR A 142 -8.24 5.46 10.12
CA TYR A 142 -7.45 4.46 10.81
C TYR A 142 -8.21 3.15 11.06
N ASN A 143 -9.53 3.15 10.90
CA ASN A 143 -10.38 1.97 11.11
C ASN A 143 -10.71 1.22 9.81
N LEU A 144 -10.16 1.66 8.68
CA LEU A 144 -10.30 0.93 7.41
C LEU A 144 -9.62 -0.45 7.50
N SER A 145 -10.07 -1.41 6.68
CA SER A 145 -9.44 -2.73 6.60
C SER A 145 -8.18 -2.65 5.74
N TYR A 146 -7.02 -2.36 6.33
CA TYR A 146 -5.78 -2.21 5.59
C TYR A 146 -4.57 -2.82 6.28
N THR A 147 -3.53 -3.03 5.48
CA THR A 147 -2.18 -3.35 5.92
C THR A 147 -1.23 -2.30 5.34
N ASP A 148 -0.49 -1.61 6.20
CA ASP A 148 0.55 -0.67 5.78
C ASP A 148 1.90 -1.36 5.78
N VAL A 149 2.47 -1.58 4.60
CA VAL A 149 3.78 -2.26 4.45
C VAL A 149 4.90 -1.48 5.15
N TYR A 150 4.78 -0.15 5.21
CA TYR A 150 5.76 0.70 5.89
C TYR A 150 5.87 0.41 7.40
N ASP A 151 4.80 -0.05 8.04
CA ASP A 151 4.79 -0.36 9.47
C ASP A 151 5.59 -1.60 9.84
N TYR A 152 5.76 -2.52 8.91
CA TYR A 152 6.55 -3.74 9.12
C TYR A 152 8.06 -3.52 9.02
N MET A 153 8.51 -2.34 8.62
CA MET A 153 9.92 -2.02 8.55
C MET A 153 10.46 -1.66 9.94
N SER A 154 11.64 -2.18 10.28
CA SER A 154 12.34 -1.76 11.47
C SER A 154 12.69 -0.26 11.39
N SER A 155 12.80 0.40 12.55
CA SER A 155 13.09 1.84 12.62
C SER A 155 14.35 2.25 11.87
N GLY A 156 15.38 1.38 11.83
CA GLY A 156 16.62 1.61 11.09
C GLY A 156 16.52 1.41 9.57
N ASN A 157 15.44 0.79 9.08
CA ASN A 157 15.23 0.47 7.66
C ASN A 157 14.05 1.22 7.03
N LYS A 158 13.44 2.17 7.75
CA LYS A 158 12.37 3.01 7.18
C LYS A 158 12.94 3.90 6.09
N MET A 159 12.50 3.68 4.87
CA MET A 159 12.89 4.46 3.70
C MET A 159 11.71 4.59 2.74
N SER A 160 11.81 5.54 1.80
CA SER A 160 10.77 5.77 0.80
C SER A 160 10.60 4.57 -0.14
N LEU A 161 9.45 4.46 -0.79
CA LEU A 161 9.16 3.44 -1.80
C LEU A 161 10.23 3.44 -2.90
N LYS A 162 10.58 4.62 -3.44
CA LYS A 162 11.67 4.79 -4.42
C LYS A 162 12.99 4.13 -4.01
N LYS A 163 13.40 4.27 -2.74
CA LYS A 163 14.62 3.63 -2.26
C LYS A 163 14.49 2.11 -2.19
N TRP A 164 13.29 1.62 -1.90
CA TRP A 164 13.00 0.19 -1.92
C TRP A 164 13.04 -0.38 -3.32
N GLU A 165 12.43 0.29 -4.29
CA GLU A 165 12.47 -0.09 -5.71
C GLU A 165 13.92 -0.22 -6.19
N ILE A 166 14.75 0.78 -5.94
CA ILE A 166 16.18 0.73 -6.29
C ILE A 166 16.89 -0.46 -5.64
N LYS A 167 16.63 -0.73 -4.34
CA LYS A 167 17.23 -1.88 -3.65
C LYS A 167 16.78 -3.22 -4.21
N LEU A 168 15.57 -3.32 -4.68
CA LEU A 168 14.98 -4.53 -5.26
C LEU A 168 15.33 -4.68 -6.74
N GLY A 169 16.07 -3.73 -7.33
CA GLY A 169 16.40 -3.73 -8.76
C GLY A 169 15.21 -3.42 -9.67
N ILE A 170 14.15 -2.83 -9.11
CA ILE A 170 12.98 -2.38 -9.87
C ILE A 170 13.32 -1.01 -10.47
N HIS A 171 13.04 -0.85 -11.76
CA HIS A 171 13.27 0.42 -12.43
C HIS A 171 12.28 1.47 -11.92
N HIS A 172 12.80 2.46 -11.19
CA HIS A 172 12.00 3.60 -10.76
C HIS A 172 11.75 4.54 -11.94
N GLN A 173 10.49 4.88 -12.15
CA GLN A 173 10.07 5.88 -13.12
C GLN A 173 9.68 7.17 -12.39
N GLU A 174 9.84 8.30 -13.03
CA GLU A 174 9.35 9.58 -12.52
C GLU A 174 8.42 10.21 -13.55
N LEU A 175 7.30 10.70 -13.07
CA LEU A 175 6.26 11.30 -13.92
C LEU A 175 6.76 12.58 -14.62
N GLY A 176 7.64 13.34 -13.95
CA GLY A 176 8.19 14.59 -14.46
C GLY A 176 7.19 15.74 -14.56
N LEU A 177 5.99 15.59 -13.98
CA LEU A 177 4.98 16.65 -13.90
C LEU A 177 5.06 17.36 -12.55
N PRO A 178 4.84 18.69 -12.52
CA PRO A 178 4.75 19.42 -11.26
C PRO A 178 3.46 19.03 -10.51
N TRP A 179 3.59 18.70 -9.24
CA TRP A 179 2.48 18.24 -8.38
C TRP A 179 1.52 19.35 -7.97
N ASP A 180 1.94 20.60 -8.13
CA ASP A 180 1.20 21.81 -7.74
C ASP A 180 0.42 22.46 -8.89
N GLN A 181 0.40 21.82 -10.05
CA GLN A 181 -0.30 22.34 -11.23
C GLN A 181 -1.38 21.37 -11.71
N PRO A 182 -2.46 21.90 -12.31
CA PRO A 182 -3.48 21.08 -12.95
C PRO A 182 -2.88 20.24 -14.08
N VAL A 183 -3.27 18.99 -14.15
CA VAL A 183 -2.89 18.07 -15.23
C VAL A 183 -3.86 18.23 -16.40
N PRO A 184 -3.38 18.47 -17.65
CA PRO A 184 -4.23 18.45 -18.83
C PRO A 184 -4.97 17.10 -18.95
N GLU A 185 -6.27 17.14 -19.28
CA GLU A 185 -7.09 15.92 -19.39
C GLU A 185 -6.51 14.90 -20.37
N SER A 186 -5.88 15.37 -21.45
CA SER A 186 -5.19 14.51 -22.43
C SER A 186 -4.02 13.69 -21.85
N LEU A 187 -3.56 14.01 -20.63
CA LEU A 187 -2.48 13.29 -19.96
C LEU A 187 -2.97 12.43 -18.80
N TRP A 188 -4.25 12.46 -18.44
CA TRP A 188 -4.76 11.71 -17.28
C TRP A 188 -4.49 10.21 -17.36
N GLU A 189 -4.73 9.60 -18.51
CA GLU A 189 -4.44 8.17 -18.73
C GLU A 189 -2.94 7.87 -18.56
N LYS A 190 -2.07 8.74 -19.09
CA LYS A 190 -0.63 8.58 -18.93
C LYS A 190 -0.18 8.71 -17.48
N VAL A 191 -0.79 9.62 -16.73
CA VAL A 191 -0.53 9.77 -15.28
C VAL A 191 -1.03 8.54 -14.54
N ALA A 192 -2.20 8.01 -14.90
CA ALA A 192 -2.73 6.78 -14.32
C ALA A 192 -1.89 5.54 -14.65
N GLU A 193 -1.17 5.52 -15.77
CA GLU A 193 -0.21 4.44 -16.07
C GLU A 193 1.06 4.51 -15.24
N TYR A 194 1.44 5.71 -14.82
CA TYR A 194 2.60 5.93 -13.96
C TYR A 194 2.33 5.49 -12.51
N CYS A 195 1.17 5.80 -11.96
CA CYS A 195 0.77 5.51 -10.59
C CYS A 195 0.75 3.92 -10.29
#